data_c05115d3cae2ab821534034657af7342
#
_entry.id   c05115d3cae2ab821534034657af7342
#
_cell.length_a   1.000
_cell.length_b   1.000
_cell.length_c   1.000
_cell.angle_alpha   90.00
_cell.angle_beta   90.00
_cell.angle_gamma   90.00
#
_symmetry.space_group_name_H-M   'P 1'
#
loop_
_entity.id
_entity.type
_entity.pdbx_description
1 polymer ?
#
loop_
_entity_poly.entity_id
_entity_poly.type
_entity_poly.pdbx_seq_one_letter_code
_entity_poly.pdbx_strand_id
1 'polypeptide(L)'
;MKMYPSLTQRLLSLFIVSGSLLFAQQGDQKEKQKDLLSSLNWKRWSPEVVPLYTPEESLSRIQVAPGFRVELVAHEPMIKDPVFVDWDDQGRMWVGELRTYMMDLDGNGEGERLSRVMVLEDLDRDGVMDKATPFLEDMDNVRSLAFVDDSVLVVETGGLWLCRDNDGDLRCDERKKLIDFATAASDNIEHAENALHFALDNWMYNSKSSRKLAWRKGNLIEMPAKARGQWGMSSDAYGRLFYNHNGQWFETDWASYDRQWPAKGDSVKAPTNRVFGIRPNTALNRNYRPGRILEDGRVASVTSISGLAVHSHGAYGQEWEGA
;
A
#
# COMPACT_ATOMS: atom_id res chain seq x y z
N MET A 1 16.41 19.30 54.02
CA MET A 1 16.11 20.21 52.90
C MET A 1 16.24 19.40 51.62
N LYS A 2 15.12 18.89 51.09
CA LYS A 2 15.14 18.10 49.85
C LYS A 2 15.06 19.07 48.65
N MET A 3 16.12 19.10 47.87
CA MET A 3 16.13 19.89 46.61
C MET A 3 15.34 19.12 45.52
N TYR A 4 14.32 19.71 45.00
CA TYR A 4 13.63 19.23 43.79
C TYR A 4 14.37 19.74 42.57
N PRO A 5 14.59 18.93 41.54
CA PRO A 5 15.21 19.40 40.30
C PRO A 5 14.30 20.42 39.59
N SER A 6 14.89 21.41 38.97
CA SER A 6 14.20 22.51 38.31
C SER A 6 13.37 22.04 37.10
N LEU A 7 12.33 22.80 36.78
CA LEU A 7 11.40 22.53 35.66
C LEU A 7 12.13 22.36 34.32
N THR A 8 13.26 22.99 34.14
CA THR A 8 14.13 22.93 32.95
C THR A 8 14.77 21.57 32.76
N GLN A 9 15.13 20.85 33.84
CA GLN A 9 15.68 19.51 33.72
C GLN A 9 14.62 18.45 33.38
N ARG A 10 13.36 18.67 33.78
CA ARG A 10 12.25 17.78 33.41
C ARG A 10 11.83 17.95 31.95
N LEU A 11 11.90 19.16 31.42
CA LEU A 11 11.62 19.45 30.01
C LEU A 11 12.70 18.86 29.08
N LEU A 12 13.98 18.89 29.49
CA LEU A 12 15.06 18.28 28.71
C LEU A 12 14.95 16.74 28.65
N SER A 13 14.52 16.11 29.73
CA SER A 13 14.30 14.67 29.76
C SER A 13 13.08 14.22 28.94
N LEU A 14 12.04 15.06 28.83
CA LEU A 14 10.89 14.79 27.96
C LEU A 14 11.21 14.94 26.48
N PHE A 15 12.07 15.91 26.11
CA PHE A 15 12.50 16.13 24.74
C PHE A 15 13.40 14.99 24.21
N ILE A 16 14.22 14.39 25.06
CA ILE A 16 15.09 13.26 24.68
C ILE A 16 14.26 11.97 24.45
N VAL A 17 13.18 11.79 25.19
CA VAL A 17 12.30 10.61 25.02
C VAL A 17 11.38 10.74 23.83
N SER A 18 10.92 11.96 23.50
CA SER A 18 10.11 12.16 22.29
C SER A 18 10.92 12.13 20.99
N GLY A 19 12.20 12.56 21.03
CA GLY A 19 13.12 12.45 19.89
C GLY A 19 13.45 11.02 19.50
N SER A 20 13.59 10.13 20.48
CA SER A 20 13.92 8.72 20.20
C SER A 20 12.74 7.88 19.69
N LEU A 21 11.51 8.34 19.84
CA LEU A 21 10.33 7.66 19.28
C LEU A 21 10.04 8.04 17.81
N LEU A 22 10.49 9.22 17.37
CA LEU A 22 10.37 9.66 15.98
C LEU A 22 11.41 9.00 15.06
N PHE A 23 12.58 8.63 15.59
CA PHE A 23 13.66 7.99 14.82
C PHE A 23 13.48 6.48 14.61
N ALA A 24 12.53 5.84 15.27
CA ALA A 24 12.28 4.40 15.11
C ALA A 24 11.42 4.04 13.88
N GLN A 25 10.96 5.02 13.11
CA GLN A 25 10.14 4.83 11.91
C GLN A 25 10.76 5.39 10.62
N GLN A 26 11.88 6.09 10.71
CA GLN A 26 12.64 6.44 9.54
C GLN A 26 13.64 5.32 9.28
N GLY A 27 13.63 4.80 8.08
CA GLY A 27 14.66 3.91 7.58
C GLY A 27 16.03 4.48 7.92
N ASP A 28 16.85 3.62 8.41
CA ASP A 28 18.09 3.82 9.13
C ASP A 28 18.95 4.99 8.66
N GLN A 29 19.33 5.83 9.59
CA GLN A 29 20.40 6.79 9.34
C GLN A 29 21.69 6.01 9.02
N LYS A 30 22.26 6.25 7.86
CA LYS A 30 23.41 5.52 7.27
C LYS A 30 24.60 5.25 8.21
N GLU A 31 24.86 6.11 9.17
CA GLU A 31 25.96 5.92 10.14
C GLU A 31 25.62 4.96 11.29
N LYS A 32 24.40 4.99 11.81
CA LYS A 32 23.99 4.05 12.89
C LYS A 32 23.79 2.62 12.38
N GLN A 33 23.43 2.47 11.14
CA GLN A 33 23.26 1.18 10.49
C GLN A 33 24.61 0.47 10.31
N LYS A 34 25.65 1.21 9.95
CA LYS A 34 27.00 0.69 9.80
C LYS A 34 27.55 0.10 11.11
N ASP A 35 27.30 0.78 12.24
CA ASP A 35 27.73 0.31 13.56
C ASP A 35 26.87 -0.86 14.04
N LEU A 36 25.58 -0.86 13.77
CA LEU A 36 24.68 -1.97 14.13
C LEU A 36 25.01 -3.22 13.32
N LEU A 37 25.24 -3.08 12.00
CA LEU A 37 25.60 -4.18 11.12
C LEU A 37 27.00 -4.73 11.42
N SER A 38 27.94 -3.89 11.87
CA SER A 38 29.25 -4.36 12.29
C SER A 38 29.22 -5.11 13.64
N SER A 39 28.31 -4.76 14.53
CA SER A 39 28.11 -5.40 15.83
C SER A 39 27.27 -6.68 15.76
N LEU A 40 26.38 -6.80 14.78
CA LEU A 40 25.61 -8.00 14.53
C LEU A 40 26.50 -9.00 13.80
N ASN A 41 26.59 -10.22 14.28
CA ASN A 41 27.21 -11.32 13.55
C ASN A 41 26.29 -11.73 12.39
N TRP A 42 26.05 -10.78 11.47
CA TRP A 42 25.11 -10.90 10.38
C TRP A 42 25.44 -12.06 9.43
N LYS A 43 26.70 -12.52 9.40
CA LYS A 43 27.08 -13.75 8.66
C LYS A 43 26.32 -14.98 9.16
N ARG A 44 25.84 -14.95 10.43
CA ARG A 44 24.98 -16.01 10.98
C ARG A 44 23.54 -15.92 10.46
N TRP A 45 23.16 -14.75 9.95
CA TRP A 45 21.82 -14.43 9.45
C TRP A 45 21.82 -14.14 7.95
N SER A 46 23.01 -14.15 7.33
CA SER A 46 23.08 -14.08 5.87
C SER A 46 22.43 -15.36 5.37
N PRO A 47 21.25 -15.31 4.77
CA PRO A 47 20.73 -16.50 4.12
C PRO A 47 21.78 -16.95 3.12
N GLU A 48 22.01 -18.25 3.00
CA GLU A 48 22.62 -18.78 1.79
C GLU A 48 21.97 -18.08 0.61
N VAL A 49 22.76 -17.68 -0.37
CA VAL A 49 22.22 -17.04 -1.58
C VAL A 49 21.09 -17.92 -2.08
N VAL A 50 19.86 -17.49 -1.84
CA VAL A 50 18.71 -18.25 -2.32
C VAL A 50 18.77 -18.22 -3.84
N PRO A 51 18.82 -19.37 -4.53
CA PRO A 51 18.82 -19.39 -5.97
C PRO A 51 17.57 -18.69 -6.49
N LEU A 52 17.71 -17.98 -7.59
CA LEU A 52 16.55 -17.45 -8.32
C LEU A 52 15.73 -18.64 -8.82
N TYR A 53 14.50 -18.71 -8.42
CA TYR A 53 13.56 -19.72 -8.88
C TYR A 53 12.94 -19.29 -10.21
N THR A 54 12.69 -20.25 -11.09
CA THR A 54 11.82 -20.00 -12.24
C THR A 54 10.38 -19.72 -11.78
N PRO A 55 9.53 -19.11 -12.63
CA PRO A 55 8.14 -18.91 -12.31
C PRO A 55 7.42 -20.21 -11.89
N GLU A 56 7.70 -21.32 -12.57
CA GLU A 56 7.13 -22.63 -12.30
C GLU A 56 7.64 -23.22 -10.97
N GLU A 57 8.92 -23.05 -10.67
CA GLU A 57 9.50 -23.48 -9.39
C GLU A 57 8.89 -22.65 -8.24
N SER A 58 8.71 -21.34 -8.45
CA SER A 58 8.04 -20.45 -7.47
C SER A 58 6.61 -20.87 -7.24
N LEU A 59 5.85 -21.11 -8.31
CA LEU A 59 4.47 -21.58 -8.24
C LEU A 59 4.35 -22.89 -7.45
N SER A 60 5.24 -23.84 -7.69
CA SER A 60 5.24 -25.16 -7.02
C SER A 60 5.46 -25.11 -5.52
N ARG A 61 6.01 -23.97 -5.00
CA ARG A 61 6.30 -23.76 -3.58
C ARG A 61 5.18 -23.07 -2.82
N ILE A 62 4.19 -22.52 -3.52
CA ILE A 62 3.04 -21.85 -2.90
C ILE A 62 2.08 -22.91 -2.37
N GLN A 63 1.74 -22.80 -1.08
CA GLN A 63 0.78 -23.66 -0.43
C GLN A 63 -0.52 -22.88 -0.21
N VAL A 64 -1.63 -23.45 -0.63
CA VAL A 64 -2.97 -22.89 -0.46
C VAL A 64 -3.86 -23.79 0.38
N ALA A 65 -4.96 -23.24 0.87
CA ALA A 65 -5.96 -24.01 1.61
C ALA A 65 -6.58 -25.11 0.72
N PRO A 66 -7.06 -26.21 1.31
CA PRO A 66 -7.78 -27.23 0.56
C PRO A 66 -8.96 -26.65 -0.23
N GLY A 67 -9.11 -27.06 -1.47
CA GLY A 67 -10.14 -26.56 -2.39
C GLY A 67 -9.71 -25.37 -3.25
N PHE A 68 -8.52 -24.80 -3.01
CA PHE A 68 -7.95 -23.73 -3.84
C PHE A 68 -6.79 -24.26 -4.69
N ARG A 69 -6.56 -23.58 -5.80
CA ARG A 69 -5.37 -23.74 -6.64
C ARG A 69 -4.77 -22.35 -6.92
N VAL A 70 -3.49 -22.31 -7.20
CA VAL A 70 -2.79 -21.11 -7.65
C VAL A 70 -2.45 -21.27 -9.13
N GLU A 71 -2.69 -20.23 -9.89
CA GLU A 71 -2.40 -20.17 -11.32
C GLU A 71 -1.42 -19.03 -11.58
N LEU A 72 -0.49 -19.24 -12.50
CA LEU A 72 0.46 -18.23 -12.92
C LEU A 72 -0.16 -17.40 -14.02
N VAL A 73 -0.44 -16.14 -13.76
CA VAL A 73 -1.13 -15.24 -14.69
C VAL A 73 -0.14 -14.40 -15.50
N ALA A 74 0.91 -13.91 -14.86
CA ALA A 74 1.98 -13.14 -15.48
C ALA A 74 3.26 -13.24 -14.66
N HIS A 75 4.40 -13.10 -15.30
CA HIS A 75 5.71 -13.13 -14.66
C HIS A 75 6.75 -12.30 -15.43
N GLU A 76 7.94 -12.17 -14.90
CA GLU A 76 9.07 -11.56 -15.62
C GLU A 76 9.41 -12.33 -16.91
N PRO A 77 9.74 -11.64 -18.00
CA PRO A 77 10.00 -10.21 -18.11
C PRO A 77 8.78 -9.34 -18.43
N MET A 78 7.57 -9.91 -18.48
CA MET A 78 6.34 -9.21 -18.86
C MET A 78 5.98 -8.11 -17.87
N ILE A 79 6.13 -8.40 -16.58
CA ILE A 79 5.99 -7.45 -15.46
C ILE A 79 7.20 -7.56 -14.55
N LYS A 80 7.49 -6.49 -13.80
CA LYS A 80 8.55 -6.44 -12.81
C LYS A 80 8.14 -5.62 -11.59
N ASP A 81 8.45 -6.11 -10.38
CA ASP A 81 8.20 -5.42 -9.11
C ASP A 81 6.76 -4.85 -8.98
N PRO A 82 5.70 -5.66 -9.17
CA PRO A 82 4.32 -5.18 -9.14
C PRO A 82 3.92 -4.71 -7.73
N VAL A 83 3.34 -3.51 -7.63
CA VAL A 83 2.88 -2.92 -6.36
C VAL A 83 1.37 -2.88 -6.24
N PHE A 84 0.66 -2.80 -7.34
CA PHE A 84 -0.79 -2.92 -7.42
C PHE A 84 -1.21 -3.55 -8.74
N VAL A 85 -2.41 -4.12 -8.72
CA VAL A 85 -3.10 -4.67 -9.89
C VAL A 85 -4.54 -4.19 -9.85
N ASP A 86 -5.07 -3.79 -11.02
CA ASP A 86 -6.47 -3.44 -11.21
C ASP A 86 -6.92 -3.88 -12.61
N TRP A 87 -8.22 -3.85 -12.88
CA TRP A 87 -8.80 -4.25 -14.16
C TRP A 87 -9.69 -3.15 -14.70
N ASP A 88 -9.61 -2.94 -16.01
CA ASP A 88 -10.55 -2.07 -16.70
C ASP A 88 -11.84 -2.83 -17.07
N ASP A 89 -12.80 -2.10 -17.64
CA ASP A 89 -14.11 -2.63 -18.08
C ASP A 89 -14.02 -3.58 -19.28
N GLN A 90 -12.87 -3.66 -19.93
CA GLN A 90 -12.58 -4.60 -21.01
C GLN A 90 -11.89 -5.87 -20.52
N GLY A 91 -11.61 -5.96 -19.23
CA GLY A 91 -10.95 -7.10 -18.59
C GLY A 91 -9.44 -7.14 -18.79
N ARG A 92 -8.81 -6.04 -19.22
CA ARG A 92 -7.36 -5.92 -19.28
C ARG A 92 -6.81 -5.67 -17.89
N MET A 93 -5.68 -6.30 -17.57
CA MET A 93 -4.99 -6.15 -16.31
C MET A 93 -4.06 -4.94 -16.35
N TRP A 94 -4.22 -4.05 -15.39
CA TRP A 94 -3.36 -2.87 -15.22
C TRP A 94 -2.46 -3.07 -14.02
N VAL A 95 -1.16 -2.97 -14.23
CA VAL A 95 -0.13 -3.26 -13.21
C VAL A 95 0.76 -2.04 -13.01
N GLY A 96 0.85 -1.57 -11.78
CA GLY A 96 1.87 -0.58 -11.40
C GLY A 96 3.15 -1.28 -10.99
N GLU A 97 4.27 -0.89 -11.56
CA GLU A 97 5.61 -1.39 -11.23
C GLU A 97 6.39 -0.36 -10.41
N LEU A 98 6.76 -0.75 -9.20
CA LEU A 98 7.57 0.07 -8.27
C LEU A 98 9.04 -0.36 -8.34
N ARG A 99 9.75 0.04 -9.38
CA ARG A 99 11.02 -0.56 -9.80
C ARG A 99 12.26 -0.01 -9.10
N THR A 100 12.14 1.01 -8.29
CA THR A 100 13.28 1.70 -7.66
C THR A 100 13.27 1.62 -6.14
N TYR A 101 12.26 1.02 -5.56
CA TYR A 101 12.12 0.93 -4.11
C TYR A 101 13.03 -0.16 -3.52
N MET A 102 13.89 0.22 -2.59
CA MET A 102 14.79 -0.66 -1.83
C MET A 102 15.65 -1.59 -2.71
N MET A 103 16.18 -1.07 -3.81
CA MET A 103 17.08 -1.82 -4.69
C MET A 103 18.36 -2.26 -3.99
N ASP A 104 18.78 -1.53 -2.97
CA ASP A 104 19.87 -1.89 -2.07
C ASP A 104 19.59 -1.39 -0.64
N LEU A 105 20.48 -1.74 0.30
CA LEU A 105 20.34 -1.36 1.70
C LEU A 105 20.52 0.14 1.97
N ASP A 106 21.14 0.85 1.04
CA ASP A 106 21.40 2.28 1.14
C ASP A 106 20.31 3.14 0.47
N GLY A 107 19.33 2.51 -0.18
CA GLY A 107 18.25 3.19 -0.91
C GLY A 107 18.76 3.95 -2.13
N ASN A 108 19.85 3.48 -2.77
CA ASN A 108 20.35 4.09 -3.99
C ASN A 108 19.37 3.89 -5.14
N GLY A 109 19.13 4.93 -5.91
CA GLY A 109 18.24 4.89 -7.08
C GLY A 109 16.76 5.06 -6.78
N GLU A 110 16.34 5.22 -5.51
CA GLU A 110 14.90 5.39 -5.16
C GLU A 110 14.27 6.64 -5.80
N GLY A 111 15.05 7.66 -6.12
CA GLY A 111 14.58 8.85 -6.83
C GLY A 111 14.62 8.74 -8.35
N GLU A 112 15.05 7.61 -8.90
CA GLU A 112 15.05 7.39 -10.35
C GLU A 112 13.61 7.15 -10.84
N ARG A 113 13.33 7.64 -12.05
CA ARG A 113 11.99 7.56 -12.63
C ARG A 113 11.84 6.31 -13.50
N LEU A 114 12.05 5.13 -12.90
CA LEU A 114 11.98 3.83 -13.59
C LEU A 114 10.65 3.11 -13.41
N SER A 115 9.78 3.60 -12.52
CA SER A 115 8.45 3.04 -12.30
C SER A 115 7.56 3.28 -13.51
N ARG A 116 6.58 2.40 -13.72
CA ARG A 116 5.67 2.48 -14.87
C ARG A 116 4.33 1.82 -14.58
N VAL A 117 3.37 2.10 -15.45
CA VAL A 117 2.07 1.42 -15.51
C VAL A 117 2.05 0.55 -16.76
N MET A 118 1.78 -0.74 -16.58
CA MET A 118 1.66 -1.72 -17.66
C MET A 118 0.21 -2.10 -17.87
N VAL A 119 -0.18 -2.32 -19.13
CA VAL A 119 -1.47 -2.93 -19.51
C VAL A 119 -1.18 -4.30 -20.09
N LEU A 120 -1.81 -5.33 -19.51
CA LEU A 120 -1.67 -6.70 -19.93
C LEU A 120 -2.99 -7.20 -20.54
N GLU A 121 -2.88 -7.95 -21.62
CA GLU A 121 -4.00 -8.51 -22.37
C GLU A 121 -3.88 -10.03 -22.41
N ASP A 122 -4.96 -10.70 -22.06
CA ASP A 122 -5.20 -12.13 -22.29
C ASP A 122 -5.98 -12.24 -23.61
N LEU A 123 -5.28 -12.58 -24.69
CA LEU A 123 -5.83 -12.53 -26.05
C LEU A 123 -6.66 -13.77 -26.40
N ASP A 124 -6.34 -14.92 -25.83
CA ASP A 124 -7.01 -16.18 -26.09
C ASP A 124 -7.97 -16.59 -24.98
N ARG A 125 -8.01 -15.83 -23.87
CA ARG A 125 -8.91 -16.01 -22.72
C ARG A 125 -8.67 -17.29 -21.93
N ASP A 126 -7.42 -17.70 -21.83
CA ASP A 126 -7.04 -18.86 -21.03
C ASP A 126 -6.71 -18.52 -19.57
N GLY A 127 -6.71 -17.23 -19.22
CA GLY A 127 -6.40 -16.72 -17.89
C GLY A 127 -4.93 -16.35 -17.69
N VAL A 128 -4.09 -16.51 -18.71
CA VAL A 128 -2.67 -16.10 -18.71
C VAL A 128 -2.51 -14.89 -19.64
N MET A 129 -1.68 -13.94 -19.23
CA MET A 129 -1.47 -12.75 -20.04
C MET A 129 -0.50 -13.04 -21.18
N ASP A 130 -0.91 -12.69 -22.42
CA ASP A 130 -0.14 -12.91 -23.64
C ASP A 130 0.72 -11.71 -24.04
N LYS A 131 0.21 -10.51 -23.74
CA LYS A 131 0.81 -9.27 -24.21
C LYS A 131 0.86 -8.24 -23.09
N ALA A 132 1.96 -7.49 -23.01
CA ALA A 132 2.11 -6.36 -22.12
C ALA A 132 2.53 -5.11 -22.89
N THR A 133 1.80 -4.02 -22.65
CA THR A 133 2.06 -2.71 -23.23
C THR A 133 2.39 -1.72 -22.11
N PRO A 134 3.53 -1.02 -22.13
CA PRO A 134 3.78 0.07 -21.20
C PRO A 134 2.85 1.24 -21.52
N PHE A 135 1.86 1.46 -20.66
CA PHE A 135 0.92 2.59 -20.80
C PHE A 135 1.58 3.91 -20.41
N LEU A 136 2.30 3.92 -19.30
CA LEU A 136 2.94 5.12 -18.78
C LEU A 136 4.30 4.76 -18.21
N GLU A 137 5.32 5.43 -18.68
CA GLU A 137 6.71 5.26 -18.24
C GLU A 137 7.23 6.56 -17.58
N ASP A 138 8.47 6.56 -17.14
CA ASP A 138 9.10 7.72 -16.51
C ASP A 138 8.30 8.23 -15.29
N MET A 139 7.96 7.28 -14.38
CA MET A 139 7.22 7.55 -13.15
C MET A 139 8.13 7.47 -11.93
N ASP A 140 7.85 8.33 -10.95
CA ASP A 140 8.46 8.28 -9.64
C ASP A 140 7.56 7.48 -8.68
N ASN A 141 7.91 6.23 -8.42
CA ASN A 141 7.22 5.37 -7.45
C ASN A 141 5.69 5.38 -7.61
N VAL A 142 5.20 4.83 -8.69
CA VAL A 142 3.76 4.66 -8.96
C VAL A 142 3.10 3.83 -7.84
N ARG A 143 1.88 4.22 -7.40
CA ARG A 143 1.26 3.66 -6.20
C ARG A 143 -0.17 3.20 -6.37
N SER A 144 -0.91 3.77 -7.29
CA SER A 144 -2.29 3.39 -7.59
C SER A 144 -2.79 4.08 -8.86
N LEU A 145 -3.91 3.59 -9.35
CA LEU A 145 -4.65 4.23 -10.44
C LEU A 145 -6.16 4.17 -10.18
N ALA A 146 -6.91 4.92 -10.96
CA ALA A 146 -8.37 4.80 -11.06
C ALA A 146 -8.83 5.21 -12.47
N PHE A 147 -9.83 4.52 -12.99
CA PHE A 147 -10.41 4.83 -14.28
C PHE A 147 -11.48 5.91 -14.15
N VAL A 148 -11.42 6.93 -15.00
CA VAL A 148 -12.38 8.05 -15.02
C VAL A 148 -12.70 8.43 -16.46
N ASP A 149 -13.98 8.37 -16.84
CA ASP A 149 -14.42 8.56 -18.24
C ASP A 149 -13.55 7.71 -19.20
N ASP A 150 -12.88 8.31 -20.17
CA ASP A 150 -11.94 7.70 -21.12
C ASP A 150 -10.47 7.90 -20.72
N SER A 151 -10.19 8.13 -19.44
CA SER A 151 -8.88 8.50 -18.92
C SER A 151 -8.51 7.69 -17.70
N VAL A 152 -7.23 7.75 -17.33
CA VAL A 152 -6.69 7.09 -16.13
C VAL A 152 -6.09 8.13 -15.22
N LEU A 153 -6.53 8.12 -13.96
CA LEU A 153 -5.85 8.84 -12.88
C LEU A 153 -4.72 7.96 -12.35
N VAL A 154 -3.51 8.48 -12.27
CA VAL A 154 -2.34 7.75 -11.77
C VAL A 154 -1.70 8.52 -10.62
N VAL A 155 -1.46 7.84 -9.51
CA VAL A 155 -0.77 8.36 -8.32
C VAL A 155 0.70 7.94 -8.35
N GLU A 156 1.58 8.92 -8.26
CA GLU A 156 3.02 8.72 -7.98
C GLU A 156 3.44 9.54 -6.75
N THR A 157 4.69 9.41 -6.31
CA THR A 157 5.21 10.18 -5.16
C THR A 157 5.00 11.69 -5.33
N GLY A 158 5.20 12.22 -6.51
CA GLY A 158 5.12 13.65 -6.82
C GLY A 158 3.71 14.19 -7.06
N GLY A 159 2.66 13.36 -7.14
CA GLY A 159 1.33 13.87 -7.37
C GLY A 159 0.32 12.93 -8.03
N LEU A 160 -0.82 13.50 -8.37
CA LEU A 160 -1.89 12.86 -9.13
C LEU A 160 -1.87 13.37 -10.57
N TRP A 161 -1.88 12.45 -11.51
CA TRP A 161 -1.87 12.72 -12.94
C TRP A 161 -3.12 12.22 -13.62
N LEU A 162 -3.59 12.95 -14.61
CA LEU A 162 -4.55 12.48 -15.59
C LEU A 162 -3.79 12.05 -16.83
N CYS A 163 -4.02 10.82 -17.28
CA CYS A 163 -3.36 10.21 -18.43
C CYS A 163 -4.41 9.78 -19.46
N ARG A 164 -4.17 10.03 -20.72
CA ARG A 164 -5.06 9.66 -21.83
C ARG A 164 -4.31 8.93 -22.90
N ASP A 165 -4.96 7.93 -23.44
CA ASP A 165 -4.67 7.29 -24.71
C ASP A 165 -5.70 7.85 -25.72
N ASN A 166 -5.25 8.59 -26.72
CA ASN A 166 -6.13 9.28 -27.66
C ASN A 166 -6.37 8.47 -28.95
N ASP A 167 -5.53 7.48 -29.24
CA ASP A 167 -5.60 6.69 -30.48
C ASP A 167 -5.89 5.19 -30.26
N GLY A 168 -5.96 4.76 -29.00
CA GLY A 168 -6.33 3.39 -28.62
C GLY A 168 -5.19 2.38 -28.71
N ASP A 169 -3.94 2.82 -28.68
CA ASP A 169 -2.77 1.95 -28.75
C ASP A 169 -2.28 1.44 -27.38
N LEU A 170 -3.00 1.79 -26.30
CA LEU A 170 -2.71 1.49 -24.89
C LEU A 170 -1.45 2.19 -24.38
N ARG A 171 -1.14 3.37 -24.92
CA ARG A 171 -0.07 4.23 -24.45
C ARG A 171 -0.61 5.60 -24.08
N CYS A 172 0.03 6.24 -23.12
CA CYS A 172 -0.39 7.56 -22.68
C CYS A 172 0.15 8.64 -23.62
N ASP A 173 -0.73 9.26 -24.43
CA ASP A 173 -0.40 10.39 -25.32
C ASP A 173 -0.40 11.73 -24.60
N GLU A 174 -1.30 11.89 -23.64
CA GLU A 174 -1.46 13.13 -22.88
C GLU A 174 -1.34 12.86 -21.37
N ARG A 175 -0.42 13.59 -20.73
CA ARG A 175 -0.20 13.53 -19.29
C ARG A 175 -0.33 14.91 -18.68
N LYS A 176 -1.27 15.07 -17.73
CA LYS A 176 -1.52 16.33 -17.04
C LYS A 176 -1.49 16.15 -15.53
N LYS A 177 -0.63 16.88 -14.81
CA LYS A 177 -0.66 16.90 -13.35
C LYS A 177 -1.89 17.64 -12.85
N LEU A 178 -2.69 17.01 -12.01
CA LEU A 178 -3.90 17.57 -11.41
C LEU A 178 -3.65 18.05 -9.97
N ILE A 179 -2.88 17.28 -9.20
CA ILE A 179 -2.51 17.63 -7.83
C ILE A 179 -1.01 17.47 -7.70
N ASP A 180 -0.37 18.44 -7.06
CA ASP A 180 1.00 18.33 -6.62
C ASP A 180 1.00 17.89 -5.15
N PHE A 181 1.50 16.71 -4.86
CA PHE A 181 1.68 16.26 -3.49
C PHE A 181 2.91 16.96 -2.95
N ALA A 182 2.69 17.95 -2.10
CA ALA A 182 3.79 18.69 -1.50
C ALA A 182 4.81 17.73 -0.86
N THR A 183 6.05 18.09 -0.96
CA THR A 183 7.28 17.37 -0.64
C THR A 183 7.38 16.74 0.76
N ALA A 184 6.44 16.99 1.66
CA ALA A 184 6.39 16.33 2.97
C ALA A 184 6.19 14.80 2.92
N ALA A 185 5.77 14.26 1.78
CA ALA A 185 5.64 12.83 1.57
C ALA A 185 6.92 12.19 0.98
N SER A 186 7.85 12.99 0.49
CA SER A 186 9.02 12.51 -0.26
C SER A 186 10.09 11.85 0.61
N ASP A 187 10.11 12.12 1.91
CA ASP A 187 11.15 11.59 2.79
C ASP A 187 10.87 10.15 3.25
N ASN A 188 9.67 9.62 2.98
CA ASN A 188 9.32 8.24 3.31
C ASN A 188 8.33 7.68 2.28
N ILE A 189 8.89 6.96 1.32
CA ILE A 189 8.16 6.34 0.21
C ILE A 189 7.03 5.42 0.71
N GLU A 190 7.22 4.71 1.81
CA GLU A 190 6.24 3.83 2.40
C GLU A 190 5.01 4.56 2.96
N HIS A 191 5.11 5.86 3.16
CA HIS A 191 4.07 6.64 3.84
C HIS A 191 3.37 7.66 2.94
N ALA A 192 3.52 7.57 1.64
CA ALA A 192 2.84 8.44 0.69
C ALA A 192 1.42 7.95 0.35
N GLU A 193 0.61 8.84 -0.22
CA GLU A 193 -0.76 8.53 -0.63
C GLU A 193 -0.81 7.38 -1.64
N ASN A 194 -1.78 6.47 -1.47
CA ASN A 194 -1.96 5.30 -2.33
C ASN A 194 -3.41 4.81 -2.27
N ALA A 195 -3.73 3.75 -3.02
CA ALA A 195 -5.00 3.02 -3.05
C ALA A 195 -6.15 3.67 -3.81
N LEU A 196 -6.15 4.88 -4.22
CA LEU A 196 -7.18 5.59 -5.02
C LEU A 196 -8.50 4.79 -5.24
N HIS A 197 -9.13 4.35 -4.13
CA HIS A 197 -10.25 3.42 -4.12
C HIS A 197 -11.57 4.13 -4.45
N PHE A 198 -12.24 3.69 -5.50
CA PHE A 198 -13.54 4.22 -5.91
C PHE A 198 -14.66 3.61 -5.06
N ALA A 199 -15.35 4.44 -4.28
CA ALA A 199 -16.38 4.01 -3.35
C ALA A 199 -17.80 4.20 -3.89
N LEU A 200 -18.79 3.53 -3.30
CA LEU A 200 -20.20 3.57 -3.73
C LEU A 200 -20.85 4.96 -3.62
N ASP A 201 -20.26 5.89 -2.88
CA ASP A 201 -20.71 7.29 -2.81
C ASP A 201 -20.18 8.15 -3.96
N ASN A 202 -19.52 7.52 -4.92
CA ASN A 202 -18.84 8.14 -6.05
C ASN A 202 -17.69 9.07 -5.66
N TRP A 203 -17.05 8.84 -4.53
CA TRP A 203 -15.79 9.45 -4.17
C TRP A 203 -14.66 8.41 -4.23
N MET A 204 -13.47 8.89 -4.52
CA MET A 204 -12.25 8.12 -4.42
C MET A 204 -11.53 8.46 -3.11
N TYR A 205 -11.08 7.45 -2.40
CA TYR A 205 -10.38 7.56 -1.14
C TYR A 205 -8.96 7.03 -1.28
N ASN A 206 -8.02 7.75 -0.69
CA ASN A 206 -6.63 7.33 -0.61
C ASN A 206 -6.27 6.91 0.82
N SER A 207 -5.48 5.88 0.94
CA SER A 207 -4.72 5.62 2.18
C SER A 207 -3.68 6.71 2.39
N LYS A 208 -3.34 7.03 3.64
CA LYS A 208 -2.40 8.11 4.01
C LYS A 208 -2.81 9.51 3.58
N SER A 209 -4.05 9.71 3.23
CA SER A 209 -4.58 10.98 2.74
C SER A 209 -5.65 11.54 3.67
N SER A 210 -5.68 12.86 3.82
CA SER A 210 -6.75 13.60 4.51
C SER A 210 -7.74 14.25 3.53
N ARG A 211 -7.78 13.75 2.31
CA ARG A 211 -8.68 14.20 1.25
C ARG A 211 -9.46 13.06 0.63
N LYS A 212 -10.60 13.36 0.02
CA LYS A 212 -11.31 12.51 -0.92
C LYS A 212 -11.46 13.24 -2.25
N LEU A 213 -11.46 12.49 -3.32
CA LEU A 213 -11.47 12.99 -4.68
C LEU A 213 -12.73 12.53 -5.40
N ALA A 214 -13.23 13.33 -6.34
CA ALA A 214 -14.28 12.90 -7.25
C ALA A 214 -14.01 13.43 -8.65
N TRP A 215 -14.33 12.63 -9.65
CA TRP A 215 -14.30 13.06 -11.03
C TRP A 215 -15.72 13.45 -11.46
N ARG A 216 -15.93 14.69 -11.89
CA ARG A 216 -17.24 15.20 -12.25
C ARG A 216 -17.13 16.06 -13.51
N LYS A 217 -17.78 15.60 -14.58
CA LYS A 217 -17.85 16.35 -15.85
C LYS A 217 -16.46 16.81 -16.35
N GLY A 218 -15.51 15.89 -16.34
CA GLY A 218 -14.15 16.18 -16.80
C GLY A 218 -13.29 17.00 -15.83
N ASN A 219 -13.71 17.17 -14.58
CA ASN A 219 -12.98 17.93 -13.57
C ASN A 219 -12.77 17.14 -12.29
N LEU A 220 -11.60 17.30 -11.69
CA LEU A 220 -11.29 16.76 -10.38
C LEU A 220 -11.86 17.70 -9.31
N ILE A 221 -12.58 17.12 -8.35
CA ILE A 221 -13.07 17.80 -7.15
C ILE A 221 -12.35 17.20 -5.96
N GLU A 222 -11.82 18.05 -5.09
CA GLU A 222 -11.15 17.67 -3.85
C GLU A 222 -11.94 18.17 -2.65
N MET A 223 -12.10 17.31 -1.64
CA MET A 223 -12.70 17.67 -0.35
C MET A 223 -11.92 17.06 0.81
N PRO A 224 -11.88 17.73 1.96
CA PRO A 224 -11.31 17.14 3.17
C PRO A 224 -12.00 15.83 3.54
N ALA A 225 -11.20 14.86 4.01
CA ALA A 225 -11.69 13.60 4.55
C ALA A 225 -10.84 13.18 5.74
N LYS A 226 -11.32 12.21 6.52
CA LYS A 226 -10.50 11.58 7.55
C LYS A 226 -9.43 10.73 6.90
N ALA A 227 -8.19 10.83 7.38
CA ALA A 227 -7.12 9.92 6.96
C ALA A 227 -7.45 8.48 7.39
N ARG A 228 -7.22 7.53 6.48
CA ARG A 228 -7.48 6.10 6.64
C ARG A 228 -6.31 5.30 6.11
N GLY A 229 -6.07 4.17 6.76
CA GLY A 229 -5.15 3.16 6.27
C GLY A 229 -3.70 3.59 6.11
N GLN A 230 -2.92 2.68 5.58
CA GLN A 230 -1.53 2.91 5.21
C GLN A 230 -1.22 2.41 3.80
N TRP A 231 -1.52 1.15 3.47
CA TRP A 231 -1.38 0.58 2.13
C TRP A 231 -2.61 -0.23 1.76
N GLY A 232 -3.22 0.17 0.66
CA GLY A 232 -4.42 -0.47 0.16
C GLY A 232 -5.69 -0.06 0.91
N MET A 233 -6.80 -0.24 0.24
CA MET A 233 -8.15 -0.02 0.75
C MET A 233 -9.09 -0.89 -0.07
N SER A 234 -10.17 -1.35 0.57
CA SER A 234 -11.21 -2.12 -0.11
C SER A 234 -12.58 -1.71 0.42
N SER A 235 -13.64 -2.19 -0.22
CA SER A 235 -15.00 -2.02 0.27
C SER A 235 -15.78 -3.33 0.15
N ASP A 236 -16.77 -3.49 1.02
CA ASP A 236 -17.75 -4.56 0.88
C ASP A 236 -18.91 -4.16 -0.06
N ALA A 237 -19.84 -5.10 -0.28
CA ALA A 237 -21.01 -4.89 -1.11
C ALA A 237 -21.96 -3.80 -0.60
N TYR A 238 -21.82 -3.37 0.66
CA TYR A 238 -22.59 -2.28 1.26
C TYR A 238 -21.86 -0.93 1.18
N GLY A 239 -20.66 -0.89 0.60
CA GLY A 239 -19.84 0.30 0.47
C GLY A 239 -19.12 0.74 1.75
N ARG A 240 -18.99 -0.14 2.74
CA ARG A 240 -18.16 0.13 3.91
C ARG A 240 -16.70 0.03 3.52
N LEU A 241 -15.91 1.04 3.85
CA LEU A 241 -14.47 1.03 3.60
C LEU A 241 -13.75 0.17 4.63
N PHE A 242 -12.86 -0.66 4.16
CA PHE A 242 -11.94 -1.46 4.95
C PHE A 242 -10.51 -1.04 4.66
N TYR A 243 -9.72 -0.91 5.70
CA TYR A 243 -8.32 -0.50 5.62
C TYR A 243 -7.52 -1.04 6.80
N ASN A 244 -6.22 -0.93 6.74
CA ASN A 244 -5.32 -1.35 7.80
C ASN A 244 -4.20 -0.34 8.02
N HIS A 245 -3.55 -0.45 9.15
CA HIS A 245 -2.32 0.25 9.47
C HIS A 245 -1.21 -0.76 9.71
N ASN A 246 0.02 -0.31 9.61
CA ASN A 246 1.22 -1.14 9.68
C ASN A 246 1.24 -2.17 10.82
N GLY A 247 0.80 -1.79 12.00
CA GLY A 247 0.75 -2.65 13.19
C GLY A 247 -0.67 -2.90 13.70
N GLN A 248 -1.69 -2.59 12.91
CA GLN A 248 -3.08 -2.75 13.30
C GLN A 248 -3.82 -3.54 12.23
N TRP A 249 -4.66 -4.47 12.69
CA TRP A 249 -5.52 -5.27 11.86
C TRP A 249 -6.63 -4.42 11.22
N PHE A 250 -7.52 -5.08 10.52
CA PHE A 250 -8.59 -4.46 9.77
C PHE A 250 -9.41 -3.48 10.60
N GLU A 251 -9.54 -2.29 10.06
CA GLU A 251 -10.48 -1.27 10.50
C GLU A 251 -11.54 -1.05 9.43
N THR A 252 -12.72 -0.65 9.82
CA THR A 252 -13.80 -0.31 8.89
C THR A 252 -14.51 0.96 9.33
N ASP A 253 -15.02 1.69 8.37
CA ASP A 253 -16.03 2.71 8.60
C ASP A 253 -17.40 2.02 8.62
N TRP A 254 -18.06 1.98 9.75
CA TRP A 254 -19.34 1.32 9.90
C TRP A 254 -20.56 2.25 9.71
N ALA A 255 -20.33 3.51 9.34
CA ALA A 255 -21.34 4.42 8.82
C ALA A 255 -20.86 4.97 7.48
N SER A 256 -21.77 5.17 6.54
CA SER A 256 -21.41 5.77 5.26
C SER A 256 -20.79 7.15 5.51
N TYR A 257 -19.66 7.40 4.92
CA TYR A 257 -18.71 8.46 5.21
C TYR A 257 -19.24 9.87 5.01
N ASP A 258 -20.34 10.07 4.29
CA ASP A 258 -20.95 11.38 4.09
C ASP A 258 -22.04 11.73 5.08
N ARG A 259 -22.45 10.80 5.92
CA ARG A 259 -23.33 11.08 7.04
C ARG A 259 -22.56 11.45 8.30
N GLN A 260 -21.50 12.20 8.16
CA GLN A 260 -21.03 13.03 9.25
C GLN A 260 -22.05 14.16 9.41
N TRP A 261 -23.07 13.90 10.18
CA TRP A 261 -23.91 14.98 10.66
C TRP A 261 -23.02 15.89 11.48
N PRO A 262 -22.81 17.17 11.10
CA PRO A 262 -22.23 18.12 12.02
C PRO A 262 -23.26 18.30 13.12
N ALA A 263 -23.21 17.49 14.16
CA ALA A 263 -23.78 17.88 15.42
C ALA A 263 -23.07 19.19 15.78
N LYS A 264 -23.84 20.27 15.93
CA LYS A 264 -23.31 21.57 16.33
C LYS A 264 -22.34 21.36 17.49
N GLY A 265 -21.05 21.55 17.26
CA GLY A 265 -20.04 21.71 18.28
C GLY A 265 -19.10 20.56 18.56
N ASP A 266 -19.35 19.31 18.12
CA ASP A 266 -18.43 18.21 18.35
C ASP A 266 -18.03 17.57 17.01
N SER A 267 -16.74 17.44 16.80
CA SER A 267 -16.20 16.55 15.76
C SER A 267 -16.65 15.14 16.11
N VAL A 268 -17.67 14.65 15.46
CA VAL A 268 -18.02 13.23 15.52
C VAL A 268 -16.79 12.49 14.99
N LYS A 269 -16.04 11.87 15.89
CA LYS A 269 -14.96 10.95 15.50
C LYS A 269 -15.63 9.93 14.62
N ALA A 270 -15.20 9.84 13.35
CA ALA A 270 -15.70 8.81 12.46
C ALA A 270 -15.56 7.47 13.19
N PRO A 271 -16.64 6.69 13.30
CA PRO A 271 -16.64 5.45 14.05
C PRO A 271 -15.78 4.43 13.29
N THR A 272 -14.53 4.34 13.65
CA THR A 272 -13.64 3.29 13.17
C THR A 272 -13.63 2.18 14.20
N ASN A 273 -13.93 0.98 13.79
CA ASN A 273 -13.83 -0.21 14.63
C ASN A 273 -12.76 -1.16 14.11
N ARG A 274 -12.01 -1.75 15.02
CA ARG A 274 -11.29 -2.97 14.73
C ARG A 274 -12.30 -4.07 14.48
N VAL A 275 -12.29 -4.62 13.27
CA VAL A 275 -13.19 -5.70 12.91
C VAL A 275 -12.76 -7.02 13.54
N PHE A 276 -11.44 -7.24 13.69
CA PHE A 276 -10.86 -8.46 14.25
C PHE A 276 -9.75 -8.17 15.23
N GLY A 277 -9.72 -8.95 16.32
CA GLY A 277 -8.54 -9.09 17.15
C GLY A 277 -7.46 -9.92 16.44
N ILE A 278 -6.20 -9.65 16.78
CA ILE A 278 -5.07 -10.45 16.31
C ILE A 278 -5.24 -11.87 16.82
N ARG A 279 -5.35 -12.83 15.90
CA ARG A 279 -5.13 -14.24 16.22
C ARG A 279 -3.67 -14.58 15.90
N PRO A 280 -2.93 -15.17 16.83
CA PRO A 280 -1.60 -15.68 16.52
C PRO A 280 -1.68 -16.60 15.30
N ASN A 281 -0.85 -16.37 14.33
CA ASN A 281 -0.79 -17.16 13.11
C ASN A 281 0.64 -17.62 12.81
N THR A 282 0.80 -18.44 11.80
CA THR A 282 2.09 -19.00 11.40
C THR A 282 2.89 -18.08 10.46
N ALA A 283 2.47 -16.85 10.26
CA ALA A 283 3.22 -15.92 9.44
C ALA A 283 4.63 -15.68 9.98
N LEU A 284 5.57 -15.47 9.10
CA LEU A 284 6.95 -15.21 9.45
C LEU A 284 7.11 -13.77 9.95
N ASN A 285 7.90 -13.62 11.02
CA ASN A 285 8.34 -12.31 11.48
C ASN A 285 9.80 -12.42 11.93
N ARG A 286 10.58 -11.38 11.67
CA ARG A 286 11.99 -11.34 12.06
C ARG A 286 12.22 -11.23 13.56
N ASN A 287 11.16 -11.06 14.35
CA ASN A 287 11.23 -10.88 15.81
C ASN A 287 12.23 -9.80 16.25
N TYR A 288 12.35 -8.74 15.49
CA TYR A 288 13.26 -7.61 15.75
C TYR A 288 12.89 -6.82 17.03
N ARG A 289 11.71 -7.07 17.58
CA ARG A 289 11.26 -6.55 18.88
C ARG A 289 10.74 -7.69 19.73
N PRO A 290 11.07 -7.74 21.05
CA PRO A 290 10.52 -8.73 21.96
C PRO A 290 8.99 -8.78 21.91
N GLY A 291 8.41 -9.98 22.00
CA GLY A 291 6.96 -10.19 22.03
C GLY A 291 6.27 -10.19 20.65
N ARG A 292 7.01 -10.17 19.55
CA ARG A 292 6.45 -10.32 18.20
C ARG A 292 6.16 -11.76 17.83
N ILE A 293 6.96 -12.68 18.36
CA ILE A 293 6.78 -14.12 18.18
C ILE A 293 6.50 -14.73 19.54
N LEU A 294 5.52 -15.61 19.59
CA LEU A 294 5.20 -16.44 20.76
C LEU A 294 6.22 -17.58 20.88
N GLU A 295 6.27 -18.23 22.06
CA GLU A 295 7.16 -19.37 22.32
C GLU A 295 6.93 -20.53 21.35
N ASP A 296 5.70 -20.71 20.86
CA ASP A 296 5.32 -21.72 19.87
C ASP A 296 5.62 -21.32 18.41
N GLY A 297 6.31 -20.18 18.18
CA GLY A 297 6.70 -19.70 16.86
C GLY A 297 5.61 -18.92 16.10
N ARG A 298 4.40 -18.81 16.65
CA ARG A 298 3.34 -18.02 16.01
C ARG A 298 3.56 -16.53 16.20
N VAL A 299 3.08 -15.73 15.25
CA VAL A 299 3.16 -14.27 15.32
C VAL A 299 2.15 -13.74 16.34
N ALA A 300 2.64 -13.11 17.39
CA ALA A 300 1.84 -12.50 18.45
C ALA A 300 1.32 -11.11 18.06
N SER A 301 2.08 -10.37 17.26
CA SER A 301 1.70 -9.05 16.79
C SER A 301 2.26 -8.83 15.39
N VAL A 302 1.46 -8.22 14.55
CA VAL A 302 1.80 -7.99 13.14
C VAL A 302 2.53 -6.68 12.95
N THR A 303 3.28 -6.63 11.85
CA THR A 303 3.87 -5.43 11.27
C THR A 303 3.73 -5.52 9.76
N SER A 304 3.75 -4.39 9.08
CA SER A 304 3.73 -4.34 7.61
C SER A 304 2.48 -5.00 6.99
N ILE A 305 1.33 -4.85 7.63
CA ILE A 305 0.06 -5.27 7.03
C ILE A 305 -0.29 -4.30 5.91
N SER A 306 -0.59 -4.85 4.73
CA SER A 306 -0.92 -4.06 3.55
C SER A 306 -1.84 -4.83 2.60
N GLY A 307 -2.43 -4.15 1.62
CA GLY A 307 -3.08 -4.75 0.47
C GLY A 307 -4.30 -5.61 0.82
N LEU A 308 -5.10 -5.21 1.81
CA LEU A 308 -6.31 -5.95 2.15
C LEU A 308 -7.34 -5.90 1.01
N ALA A 309 -8.08 -6.98 0.85
CA ALA A 309 -9.25 -7.04 -0.02
C ALA A 309 -10.42 -7.70 0.71
N VAL A 310 -11.63 -7.24 0.42
CA VAL A 310 -12.87 -7.89 0.87
C VAL A 310 -13.42 -8.68 -0.32
N HIS A 311 -13.61 -9.97 -0.13
CA HIS A 311 -14.22 -10.81 -1.16
C HIS A 311 -15.74 -10.72 -1.08
N SER A 312 -16.40 -10.25 -2.14
CA SER A 312 -17.86 -10.04 -2.18
C SER A 312 -18.49 -10.37 -3.55
N HIS A 313 -17.87 -11.26 -4.32
CA HIS A 313 -18.27 -11.52 -5.71
C HIS A 313 -18.67 -12.98 -5.97
N GLY A 314 -18.77 -13.81 -4.93
CA GLY A 314 -19.23 -15.20 -5.04
C GLY A 314 -18.29 -16.16 -5.78
N ALA A 315 -17.11 -15.70 -6.24
CA ALA A 315 -16.21 -16.53 -7.05
C ALA A 315 -15.67 -17.76 -6.30
N TYR A 316 -15.53 -17.67 -4.99
CA TYR A 316 -15.03 -18.77 -4.14
C TYR A 316 -16.13 -19.57 -3.43
N GLY A 317 -17.42 -19.29 -3.74
CA GLY A 317 -18.56 -19.91 -3.08
C GLY A 317 -19.09 -19.10 -1.89
N GLN A 318 -20.29 -19.45 -1.47
CA GLN A 318 -21.05 -18.66 -0.47
C GLN A 318 -20.37 -18.63 0.90
N GLU A 319 -19.60 -19.65 1.26
CA GLU A 319 -18.87 -19.73 2.52
C GLU A 319 -17.73 -18.71 2.65
N TRP A 320 -17.29 -18.13 1.53
CA TRP A 320 -16.23 -17.11 1.47
C TRP A 320 -16.77 -15.70 1.23
N GLU A 321 -18.07 -15.55 1.08
CA GLU A 321 -18.68 -14.25 0.84
C GLU A 321 -18.49 -13.32 2.04
N GLY A 322 -17.87 -12.16 1.80
CA GLY A 322 -17.51 -11.21 2.85
C GLY A 322 -16.25 -11.55 3.65
N ALA A 323 -15.42 -12.46 3.14
CA ALA A 323 -14.13 -12.83 3.72
C ALA A 323 -13.04 -11.77 3.45
#